data_5c5726ccd332e45bb754032c8a733bfe
#
_entry.id   5c5726ccd332e45bb754032c8a733bfe
#
_cell.length_a   1.000
_cell.length_b   1.000
_cell.length_c   1.000
_cell.angle_alpha   90.00
_cell.angle_beta   90.00
_cell.angle_gamma   90.00
#
_symmetry.space_group_name_H-M   'P 1'
#
loop_
_entity.id
_entity.type
_entity.pdbx_description
1 polymer ?
#
loop_
_entity_poly.entity_id
_entity_poly.type
_entity_poly.pdbx_seq_one_letter_code
_entity_poly.pdbx_strand_id
1 'polypeptide(L)'
;MAKKVAGYIKLQIPAGKATPAPPVGPALGQHGVNIVEFTKQFNARTADKGDVIIPVVITVYADRSFSFVTKTPPAAVLLKKACNIKSGSAVPNKTKVAKISKDKIREIAELKMPDLNAASIEAAISMISGTARSMGIVVED
;
A
#
# COMPACT_ATOMS: atom_id res chain seq x y z
N MET A 1 -14.73 6.93 26.16
CA MET A 1 -15.23 8.07 25.36
C MET A 1 -14.47 8.18 24.06
N ALA A 2 -15.16 8.52 23.00
CA ALA A 2 -14.55 8.73 21.71
C ALA A 2 -13.62 9.96 21.74
N LYS A 3 -12.39 9.80 21.31
CA LYS A 3 -11.42 10.90 21.22
C LYS A 3 -11.71 11.73 19.98
N LYS A 4 -11.50 13.04 20.09
CA LYS A 4 -11.67 13.93 18.95
C LYS A 4 -10.49 13.75 17.99
N VAL A 5 -10.79 13.53 16.72
CA VAL A 5 -9.77 13.38 15.68
C VAL A 5 -9.20 14.73 15.31
N ALA A 6 -7.87 14.89 15.41
CA ALA A 6 -7.17 16.08 14.98
C ALA A 6 -6.77 16.03 13.51
N GLY A 7 -6.51 14.83 12.98
CA GLY A 7 -6.14 14.66 11.57
C GLY A 7 -5.82 13.23 11.20
N TYR A 8 -5.57 13.04 9.92
CA TYR A 8 -5.19 11.74 9.36
C TYR A 8 -3.85 11.87 8.63
N ILE A 9 -3.03 10.84 8.73
CA ILE A 9 -1.77 10.75 8.01
C ILE A 9 -1.79 9.46 7.22
N LYS A 10 -1.49 9.54 5.92
CA LYS A 10 -1.41 8.37 5.04
C LYS A 10 0.02 8.22 4.57
N LEU A 11 0.61 7.05 4.81
CA LEU A 11 2.00 6.76 4.46
C LEU A 11 2.08 5.39 3.81
N GLN A 12 3.15 5.19 3.03
CA GLN A 12 3.54 3.88 2.50
C GLN A 12 4.93 3.58 3.03
N ILE A 13 5.04 2.53 3.83
CA ILE A 13 6.28 2.19 4.54
C ILE A 13 6.62 0.73 4.28
N PRO A 14 7.89 0.40 3.99
CA PRO A 14 8.29 -1.00 3.89
C PRO A 14 8.02 -1.74 5.20
N ALA A 15 7.48 -2.96 5.09
CA ALA A 15 7.11 -3.76 6.26
C ALA A 15 8.33 -4.02 7.15
N GLY A 16 8.17 -3.79 8.45
CA GLY A 16 9.23 -4.02 9.43
C GLY A 16 10.41 -3.04 9.36
N LYS A 17 10.33 -2.02 8.51
CA LYS A 17 11.44 -1.09 8.25
C LYS A 17 11.10 0.37 8.51
N ALA A 18 10.08 0.64 9.31
CA ALA A 18 9.75 2.02 9.69
C ALA A 18 10.87 2.61 10.56
N THR A 19 11.29 3.82 10.23
CA THR A 19 12.32 4.55 10.96
C THR A 19 11.88 6.00 11.18
N PRO A 20 12.47 6.72 12.14
CA PRO A 20 12.18 8.14 12.32
C PRO A 20 12.66 9.03 11.16
N ALA A 21 13.42 8.49 10.23
CA ALA A 21 13.88 9.22 9.05
C ALA A 21 12.73 9.55 8.10
N PRO A 22 12.87 10.55 7.20
CA PRO A 22 11.85 10.83 6.20
C PRO A 22 11.46 9.57 5.40
N PRO A 23 10.18 9.42 4.99
CA PRO A 23 9.08 10.39 5.13
C PRO A 23 8.29 10.30 6.45
N VAL A 24 8.60 9.34 7.32
CA VAL A 24 7.81 9.06 8.53
C VAL A 24 7.96 10.17 9.57
N GLY A 25 9.19 10.57 9.86
CA GLY A 25 9.48 11.57 10.88
C GLY A 25 8.76 12.90 10.65
N PRO A 26 8.97 13.57 9.51
CA PRO A 26 8.33 14.84 9.23
C PRO A 26 6.80 14.75 9.22
N ALA A 27 6.22 13.69 8.66
CA ALA A 27 4.78 13.53 8.59
C ALA A 27 4.15 13.43 9.99
N LEU A 28 4.75 12.65 10.87
CA LEU A 28 4.25 12.46 12.24
C LEU A 28 4.59 13.66 13.13
N GLY A 29 5.76 14.26 12.92
CA GLY A 29 6.21 15.42 13.71
C GLY A 29 5.31 16.62 13.58
N GLN A 30 4.75 16.87 12.40
CA GLN A 30 3.81 17.97 12.16
C GLN A 30 2.55 17.85 13.03
N HIS A 31 2.17 16.64 13.39
CA HIS A 31 0.98 16.38 14.21
C HIS A 31 1.30 16.12 15.69
N GLY A 32 2.58 16.20 16.07
CA GLY A 32 3.01 15.99 17.45
C GLY A 32 2.91 14.56 17.93
N VAL A 33 2.91 13.59 17.02
CA VAL A 33 2.80 12.16 17.34
C VAL A 33 4.17 11.62 17.76
N ASN A 34 4.18 10.66 18.69
CA ASN A 34 5.42 9.98 19.11
C ASN A 34 5.92 9.06 18.02
N ILE A 35 6.93 9.50 17.29
CA ILE A 35 7.49 8.82 16.12
C ILE A 35 8.09 7.47 16.52
N VAL A 36 8.82 7.42 17.63
CA VAL A 36 9.50 6.20 18.09
C VAL A 36 8.49 5.11 18.43
N GLU A 37 7.43 5.47 19.14
CA GLU A 37 6.37 4.52 19.50
C GLU A 37 5.66 4.00 18.25
N PHE A 38 5.34 4.88 17.30
CA PHE A 38 4.72 4.47 16.04
C PHE A 38 5.61 3.48 15.27
N THR A 39 6.89 3.79 15.09
CA THR A 39 7.81 2.91 14.34
C THR A 39 7.92 1.55 15.01
N LYS A 40 7.99 1.52 16.34
CA LYS A 40 8.06 0.28 17.11
C LYS A 40 6.82 -0.58 16.91
N GLN A 41 5.62 0.01 17.05
CA GLN A 41 4.36 -0.70 16.86
C GLN A 41 4.17 -1.17 15.43
N PHE A 42 4.47 -0.31 14.45
CA PHE A 42 4.37 -0.66 13.03
C PHE A 42 5.29 -1.84 12.68
N ASN A 43 6.55 -1.75 13.09
CA ASN A 43 7.51 -2.83 12.81
C ASN A 43 7.07 -4.15 13.45
N ALA A 44 6.53 -4.11 14.68
CA ALA A 44 6.02 -5.30 15.35
C ALA A 44 4.85 -5.93 14.60
N ARG A 45 3.93 -5.11 14.08
CA ARG A 45 2.74 -5.59 13.35
C ARG A 45 3.07 -6.09 11.94
N THR A 46 4.13 -5.59 11.32
CA THR A 46 4.45 -5.91 9.92
C THR A 46 5.68 -6.79 9.77
N ALA A 47 6.29 -7.24 10.87
CA ALA A 47 7.52 -8.03 10.84
C ALA A 47 7.39 -9.32 10.01
N ASP A 48 6.19 -9.91 9.98
CA ASP A 48 5.88 -11.13 9.24
C ASP A 48 5.46 -10.90 7.79
N LYS A 49 5.36 -9.64 7.36
CA LYS A 49 4.87 -9.30 6.00
C LYS A 49 5.97 -9.35 4.93
N GLY A 50 7.24 -9.47 5.32
CA GLY A 50 8.36 -9.53 4.38
C GLY A 50 8.72 -8.18 3.77
N ASP A 51 9.24 -8.20 2.54
CA ASP A 51 9.74 -7.00 1.85
C ASP A 51 8.69 -6.33 0.99
N VAL A 52 7.49 -6.12 1.51
CA VAL A 52 6.41 -5.44 0.79
C VAL A 52 6.18 -4.06 1.39
N ILE A 53 5.73 -3.12 0.56
CA ILE A 53 5.34 -1.80 1.02
C ILE A 53 3.93 -1.89 1.57
N ILE A 54 3.73 -1.42 2.81
CA ILE A 54 2.44 -1.47 3.49
C ILE A 54 1.89 -0.05 3.57
N PRO A 55 0.71 0.22 2.99
CA PRO A 55 0.02 1.49 3.22
C PRO A 55 -0.51 1.51 4.64
N VAL A 56 -0.32 2.64 5.32
CA VAL A 56 -0.82 2.83 6.67
C VAL A 56 -1.61 4.13 6.74
N VAL A 57 -2.76 4.08 7.41
CA VAL A 57 -3.57 5.27 7.71
C VAL A 57 -3.50 5.48 9.22
N ILE A 58 -2.92 6.60 9.62
CA ILE A 58 -2.74 6.96 11.02
C ILE A 58 -3.79 8.00 11.37
N THR A 59 -4.58 7.74 12.41
CA THR A 59 -5.53 8.70 12.96
C THR A 59 -4.89 9.37 14.17
N VAL A 60 -4.74 10.69 14.11
CA VAL A 60 -4.18 11.49 15.20
C VAL A 60 -5.33 12.12 15.97
N TYR A 61 -5.30 11.99 17.29
CA TYR A 61 -6.33 12.53 18.17
C TYR A 61 -5.87 13.85 18.82
N ALA A 62 -6.83 14.62 19.33
CA ALA A 62 -6.57 15.95 19.91
C ALA A 62 -5.62 15.92 21.11
N ASP A 63 -5.54 14.80 21.82
CA ASP A 63 -4.63 14.59 22.96
C ASP A 63 -3.22 14.12 22.53
N ARG A 64 -2.93 14.16 21.22
CA ARG A 64 -1.68 13.70 20.60
C ARG A 64 -1.48 12.19 20.64
N SER A 65 -2.48 11.43 21.05
CA SER A 65 -2.46 9.97 20.87
C SER A 65 -2.77 9.63 19.40
N PHE A 66 -2.49 8.41 19.02
CA PHE A 66 -2.74 7.96 17.65
C PHE A 66 -3.21 6.51 17.65
N SER A 67 -3.91 6.18 16.57
CA SER A 67 -4.15 4.79 16.19
C SER A 67 -3.81 4.65 14.71
N PHE A 68 -3.54 3.44 14.26
CA PHE A 68 -3.24 3.23 12.85
C PHE A 68 -3.80 1.90 12.37
N VAL A 69 -4.11 1.88 11.07
CA VAL A 69 -4.59 0.69 10.37
C VAL A 69 -3.65 0.43 9.21
N THR A 70 -3.14 -0.80 9.12
CA THR A 70 -2.34 -1.24 7.99
C THR A 70 -3.27 -1.85 6.94
N LYS A 71 -3.00 -1.55 5.68
CA LYS A 71 -3.78 -2.09 4.55
C LYS A 71 -2.94 -3.10 3.78
N THR A 72 -3.55 -3.76 2.81
CA THR A 72 -2.83 -4.66 1.90
C THR A 72 -1.86 -3.85 1.04
N PRO A 73 -0.76 -4.46 0.54
CA PRO A 73 0.19 -3.74 -0.31
C PRO A 73 -0.50 -3.10 -1.51
N PRO A 74 0.00 -1.95 -2.02
CA PRO A 74 -0.58 -1.32 -3.20
C PRO A 74 -0.59 -2.27 -4.41
N ALA A 75 -1.62 -2.18 -5.25
CA ALA A 75 -1.75 -3.01 -6.44
C ALA A 75 -0.52 -2.91 -7.34
N ALA A 76 0.04 -1.70 -7.49
CA ALA A 76 1.24 -1.50 -8.30
C ALA A 76 2.44 -2.30 -7.78
N VAL A 77 2.61 -2.36 -6.46
CA VAL A 77 3.70 -3.12 -5.83
C VAL A 77 3.50 -4.63 -6.06
N LEU A 78 2.28 -5.12 -5.90
CA LEU A 78 1.96 -6.52 -6.14
C LEU A 78 2.19 -6.92 -7.59
N LEU A 79 1.80 -6.05 -8.53
CA LEU A 79 2.01 -6.26 -9.96
C LEU A 79 3.50 -6.31 -10.32
N LYS A 80 4.30 -5.40 -9.79
CA LYS A 80 5.75 -5.39 -10.00
C LYS A 80 6.39 -6.66 -9.48
N LYS A 81 5.98 -7.11 -8.32
CA LYS A 81 6.49 -8.35 -7.72
C LYS A 81 6.08 -9.58 -8.54
N ALA A 82 4.83 -9.64 -9.00
CA ALA A 82 4.34 -10.75 -9.82
C ALA A 82 5.06 -10.82 -11.18
N CYS A 83 5.40 -9.68 -11.76
CA CYS A 83 6.11 -9.58 -13.03
C CYS A 83 7.64 -9.58 -12.87
N ASN A 84 8.12 -9.55 -11.63
CA ASN A 84 9.55 -9.53 -11.30
C ASN A 84 10.27 -8.33 -11.95
N ILE A 85 9.64 -7.13 -11.90
CA ILE A 85 10.19 -5.88 -12.42
C ILE A 85 10.38 -4.88 -11.28
N LYS A 86 11.33 -3.97 -11.44
CA LYS A 86 11.63 -2.94 -10.42
C LYS A 86 10.73 -1.73 -10.52
N SER A 87 10.32 -1.37 -11.74
CA SER A 87 9.48 -0.20 -11.97
C SER A 87 8.59 -0.42 -13.19
N GLY A 88 7.48 0.32 -13.24
CA GLY A 88 6.61 0.35 -14.40
C GLY A 88 7.19 1.20 -15.54
N SER A 89 6.47 1.26 -16.65
CA SER A 89 6.87 2.05 -17.81
C SER A 89 6.63 3.54 -17.58
N ALA A 90 7.57 4.38 -18.01
CA ALA A 90 7.38 5.83 -18.04
C ALA A 90 6.42 6.25 -19.16
N VAL A 91 6.29 5.42 -20.22
CA VAL A 91 5.38 5.67 -21.36
C VAL A 91 4.56 4.40 -21.60
N PRO A 92 3.57 4.09 -20.72
CA PRO A 92 2.90 2.78 -20.74
C PRO A 92 2.05 2.53 -21.98
N ASN A 93 1.61 3.58 -22.67
CA ASN A 93 0.81 3.44 -23.90
C ASN A 93 1.69 3.03 -25.11
N LYS A 94 2.98 3.24 -25.05
CA LYS A 94 3.92 2.94 -26.13
C LYS A 94 4.91 1.83 -25.75
N THR A 95 5.47 1.90 -24.56
CA THR A 95 6.50 0.97 -24.09
C THR A 95 5.92 0.01 -23.07
N LYS A 96 5.84 -1.28 -23.41
CA LYS A 96 5.39 -2.34 -22.50
C LYS A 96 6.62 -2.97 -21.85
N VAL A 97 6.57 -3.15 -20.53
CA VAL A 97 7.73 -3.63 -19.74
C VAL A 97 7.58 -5.08 -19.29
N ALA A 98 6.34 -5.61 -19.27
CA ALA A 98 6.08 -6.96 -18.80
C ALA A 98 4.74 -7.48 -19.31
N LYS A 99 4.51 -8.78 -19.11
CA LYS A 99 3.23 -9.44 -19.37
C LYS A 99 2.81 -10.19 -18.12
N ILE A 100 1.51 -10.26 -17.88
CA ILE A 100 0.95 -10.97 -16.73
C ILE A 100 -0.28 -11.77 -17.16
N SER A 101 -0.45 -12.96 -16.61
CA SER A 101 -1.62 -13.78 -16.88
C SER A 101 -2.82 -13.31 -16.07
N LYS A 102 -4.02 -13.60 -16.54
CA LYS A 102 -5.26 -13.32 -15.77
C LYS A 102 -5.30 -14.05 -14.44
N ASP A 103 -4.72 -15.24 -14.37
CA ASP A 103 -4.67 -16.01 -13.12
C ASP A 103 -3.88 -15.26 -12.04
N LYS A 104 -2.75 -14.66 -12.41
CA LYS A 104 -1.96 -13.82 -11.50
C LYS A 104 -2.73 -12.56 -11.08
N ILE A 105 -3.42 -11.93 -12.02
CA ILE A 105 -4.28 -10.78 -11.72
C ILE A 105 -5.37 -11.18 -10.73
N ARG A 106 -5.98 -12.35 -10.91
CA ARG A 106 -7.01 -12.88 -9.99
C ARG A 106 -6.45 -13.09 -8.58
N GLU A 107 -5.27 -13.66 -8.45
CA GLU A 107 -4.60 -13.83 -7.15
C GLU A 107 -4.41 -12.49 -6.44
N ILE A 108 -3.94 -11.47 -7.17
CA ILE A 108 -3.75 -10.12 -6.64
C ILE A 108 -5.09 -9.51 -6.23
N ALA A 109 -6.13 -9.68 -7.06
CA ALA A 109 -7.47 -9.18 -6.77
C ALA A 109 -8.04 -9.81 -5.50
N GLU A 110 -7.88 -11.11 -5.31
CA GLU A 110 -8.33 -11.81 -4.11
C GLU A 110 -7.60 -11.29 -2.86
N LEU A 111 -6.29 -11.07 -2.95
CA LEU A 111 -5.50 -10.52 -1.85
C LEU A 111 -5.93 -9.10 -1.48
N LYS A 112 -6.28 -8.29 -2.49
CA LYS A 112 -6.69 -6.88 -2.30
C LYS A 112 -8.17 -6.71 -1.96
N MET A 113 -8.98 -7.76 -2.10
CA MET A 113 -10.44 -7.66 -1.96
C MET A 113 -10.91 -6.95 -0.70
N PRO A 114 -10.30 -7.16 0.49
CA PRO A 114 -10.70 -6.45 1.71
C PRO A 114 -10.56 -4.93 1.63
N ASP A 115 -9.66 -4.42 0.78
CA ASP A 115 -9.38 -3.00 0.63
C ASP A 115 -10.01 -2.38 -0.61
N LEU A 116 -10.63 -3.21 -1.47
CA LEU A 116 -11.21 -2.74 -2.72
C LEU A 116 -12.69 -2.43 -2.58
N ASN A 117 -13.14 -1.38 -3.25
CA ASN A 117 -14.56 -1.06 -3.40
C ASN A 117 -15.09 -1.76 -4.66
N ALA A 118 -15.05 -3.09 -4.65
CA ALA A 118 -15.49 -3.93 -5.76
C ALA A 118 -16.64 -4.82 -5.31
N ALA A 119 -17.69 -4.89 -6.14
CA ALA A 119 -18.87 -5.70 -5.84
C ALA A 119 -18.64 -7.19 -6.07
N SER A 120 -17.65 -7.56 -6.89
CA SER A 120 -17.34 -8.95 -7.24
C SER A 120 -15.86 -9.11 -7.53
N ILE A 121 -15.41 -10.38 -7.61
CA ILE A 121 -14.01 -10.65 -7.97
C ILE A 121 -13.70 -10.22 -9.40
N GLU A 122 -14.66 -10.34 -10.32
CA GLU A 122 -14.52 -9.88 -11.71
C GLU A 122 -14.30 -8.38 -11.78
N ALA A 123 -15.03 -7.60 -10.97
CA ALA A 123 -14.84 -6.15 -10.85
C ALA A 123 -13.45 -5.82 -10.30
N ALA A 124 -12.99 -6.57 -9.30
CA ALA A 124 -11.66 -6.41 -8.73
C ALA A 124 -10.57 -6.73 -9.78
N ILE A 125 -10.74 -7.78 -10.56
CA ILE A 125 -9.84 -8.14 -11.66
C ILE A 125 -9.75 -7.01 -12.68
N SER A 126 -10.88 -6.41 -13.02
CA SER A 126 -10.93 -5.27 -13.96
C SER A 126 -10.14 -4.06 -13.42
N MET A 127 -10.29 -3.75 -12.13
CA MET A 127 -9.55 -2.66 -11.47
C MET A 127 -8.04 -2.91 -11.50
N ILE A 128 -7.61 -4.10 -11.14
CA ILE A 128 -6.19 -4.48 -11.14
C ILE A 128 -5.61 -4.48 -12.55
N SER A 129 -6.38 -4.97 -13.53
CA SER A 129 -5.98 -4.97 -14.95
C SER A 129 -5.78 -3.54 -15.46
N GLY A 130 -6.64 -2.60 -15.05
CA GLY A 130 -6.48 -1.18 -15.39
C GLY A 130 -5.18 -0.60 -14.82
N THR A 131 -4.85 -0.93 -13.58
CA THR A 131 -3.59 -0.53 -12.96
C THR A 131 -2.40 -1.11 -13.72
N ALA A 132 -2.47 -2.38 -14.11
CA ALA A 132 -1.42 -3.03 -14.89
C ALA A 132 -1.18 -2.32 -16.22
N ARG A 133 -2.25 -1.99 -16.94
CA ARG A 133 -2.15 -1.24 -18.21
C ARG A 133 -1.47 0.11 -18.00
N SER A 134 -1.81 0.82 -16.93
CA SER A 134 -1.21 2.11 -16.62
C SER A 134 0.28 2.01 -16.29
N MET A 135 0.76 0.82 -15.96
CA MET A 135 2.17 0.55 -15.69
C MET A 135 2.94 0.01 -16.90
N GLY A 136 2.26 -0.20 -18.02
CA GLY A 136 2.87 -0.81 -19.19
C GLY A 136 2.97 -2.34 -19.11
N ILE A 137 2.11 -2.96 -18.32
CA ILE A 137 2.02 -4.42 -18.19
C ILE A 137 0.85 -4.92 -19.05
N VAL A 138 1.14 -5.87 -19.95
CA VAL A 138 0.12 -6.46 -20.81
C VAL A 138 -0.55 -7.62 -20.07
N VAL A 139 -1.89 -7.59 -20.01
CA VAL A 139 -2.67 -8.66 -19.39
C VAL A 139 -2.99 -9.71 -20.47
N GLU A 140 -2.57 -10.93 -20.25
CA GLU A 140 -2.80 -12.05 -21.17
C GLU A 140 -3.88 -12.98 -20.60
N ASP A 141 -4.64 -13.57 -21.48
CA ASP A 141 -5.64 -14.57 -21.11
C ASP A 141 -5.00 -15.93 -20.78
#